data_09c3f3d3bcf729fbf77e137dca1a3ea5
#
_entry.id   09c3f3d3bcf729fbf77e137dca1a3ea5
#
_cell.length_a   1.000
_cell.length_b   1.000
_cell.length_c   1.000
_cell.angle_alpha   90.00
_cell.angle_beta   90.00
_cell.angle_gamma   90.00
#
_symmetry.space_group_name_H-M   'P 1'
#
loop_
_entity.id
_entity.type
_entity.pdbx_description
1 polymer ?
#
loop_
_entity_poly.entity_id
_entity_poly.type
_entity_poly.pdbx_seq_one_letter_code
_entity_poly.pdbx_strand_id
1 'polypeptide(L)'
;MTDESFELDELAPGLRGYTVEKDGALYIPFFIAEERGKGTLTRYLDDVESRHKVVKIPTVLGERLALYLQRRGYIVTHEWAAEVSEWAEVWVKSSL
;
A
#
# COMPACT_ATOMS: atom_id res chain seq x y z
N MET A 1 25.86 -13.81 12.77
CA MET A 1 24.88 -13.92 11.76
C MET A 1 23.88 -12.78 11.86
N THR A 2 23.62 -12.24 10.80
CA THR A 2 22.64 -11.20 10.78
C THR A 2 21.28 -11.80 10.74
N ASP A 3 20.44 -11.28 11.52
CA ASP A 3 19.07 -11.65 11.47
C ASP A 3 18.45 -11.00 10.27
N GLU A 4 18.13 -11.81 9.32
CA GLU A 4 17.50 -11.33 8.11
C GLU A 4 16.01 -11.21 8.26
N SER A 5 15.52 -11.39 9.45
CA SER A 5 14.09 -11.33 9.63
C SER A 5 13.60 -9.96 9.24
N PHE A 6 12.53 -9.99 8.54
CA PHE A 6 11.89 -8.85 8.01
C PHE A 6 10.91 -8.37 9.07
N GLU A 7 11.22 -7.26 9.68
CA GLU A 7 10.34 -6.76 10.72
C GLU A 7 9.33 -5.82 10.11
N LEU A 8 8.08 -6.05 10.43
CA LEU A 8 7.02 -5.18 9.99
C LEU A 8 6.81 -4.08 11.00
N ASP A 9 6.68 -2.87 10.52
CA ASP A 9 6.39 -1.74 11.36
C ASP A 9 4.90 -1.73 11.69
N GLU A 10 4.58 -1.10 12.81
CA GLU A 10 3.19 -0.83 13.10
C GLU A 10 2.80 0.46 12.37
N LEU A 11 2.05 0.32 11.31
CA LEU A 11 1.64 1.47 10.50
C LEU A 11 0.53 2.25 11.19
N ALA A 12 -0.32 1.54 11.91
CA ALA A 12 -1.41 2.10 12.69
C ALA A 12 -1.81 1.01 13.69
N PRO A 13 -2.55 1.34 14.73
CA PRO A 13 -3.00 0.30 15.67
C PRO A 13 -3.72 -0.82 14.92
N GLY A 14 -3.20 -2.03 15.02
CA GLY A 14 -3.78 -3.19 14.36
C GLY A 14 -3.40 -3.36 12.91
N LEU A 15 -2.49 -2.55 12.38
CA LEU A 15 -2.07 -2.66 10.99
C LEU A 15 -0.55 -2.67 10.93
N ARG A 16 0.00 -3.74 10.38
CA ARG A 16 1.45 -3.90 10.30
C ARG A 16 1.86 -3.99 8.85
N GLY A 17 3.05 -3.51 8.56
CA GLY A 17 3.57 -3.52 7.20
C GLY A 17 4.78 -2.63 7.09
N TYR A 18 5.03 -2.14 5.89
CA TYR A 18 6.09 -1.16 5.70
C TYR A 18 5.76 -0.27 4.52
N THR A 19 6.37 0.90 4.51
CA THR A 19 6.17 1.88 3.46
C THR A 19 7.51 2.37 2.96
N VAL A 20 7.50 2.90 1.75
CA VAL A 20 8.69 3.47 1.13
C VAL A 20 8.28 4.77 0.45
N GLU A 21 9.02 5.84 0.69
CA GLU A 21 8.80 7.07 -0.06
C GLU A 21 9.78 7.10 -1.23
N LYS A 22 9.24 7.30 -2.41
CA LYS A 22 10.04 7.27 -3.61
C LYS A 22 9.38 8.14 -4.67
N ASP A 23 10.16 9.03 -5.27
CA ASP A 23 9.70 9.87 -6.38
C ASP A 23 8.44 10.65 -6.04
N GLY A 24 8.38 11.13 -4.80
CA GLY A 24 7.25 11.96 -4.38
C GLY A 24 5.99 11.19 -4.06
N ALA A 25 6.04 9.88 -4.02
CA ALA A 25 4.88 9.05 -3.72
C ALA A 25 5.17 8.19 -2.50
N LEU A 26 4.12 7.86 -1.77
CA LEU A 26 4.21 6.88 -0.70
C LEU A 26 3.80 5.53 -1.26
N TYR A 27 4.73 4.58 -1.25
CA TYR A 27 4.45 3.21 -1.64
C TYR A 27 4.15 2.39 -0.40
N ILE A 28 3.14 1.55 -0.48
CA ILE A 28 2.79 0.63 0.60
C ILE A 28 2.90 -0.78 0.05
N PRO A 29 4.13 -1.33 -0.02
CA PRO A 29 4.32 -2.63 -0.67
C PRO A 29 3.68 -3.79 0.06
N PHE A 30 3.51 -3.68 1.38
CA PHE A 30 2.95 -4.77 2.14
C PHE A 30 2.26 -4.25 3.38
N PHE A 31 1.10 -4.82 3.68
CA PHE A 31 0.42 -4.54 4.94
C PHE A 31 -0.49 -5.71 5.27
N ILE A 32 -0.75 -5.85 6.56
CA ILE A 32 -1.64 -6.87 7.04
C ILE A 32 -2.39 -6.32 8.26
N ALA A 33 -3.70 -6.49 8.25
CA ALA A 33 -4.53 -6.07 9.37
C ALA A 33 -4.67 -7.24 10.33
N GLU A 34 -4.50 -6.95 11.62
CA GLU A 34 -4.61 -8.00 12.63
C GLU A 34 -6.04 -8.47 12.80
N GLU A 35 -6.98 -7.55 12.61
CA GLU A 35 -8.39 -7.89 12.68
C GLU A 35 -9.12 -7.30 11.51
N ARG A 36 -9.93 -8.12 10.87
CA ARG A 36 -10.71 -7.66 9.72
C ARG A 36 -11.96 -6.95 10.22
N GLY A 37 -12.48 -6.06 9.38
CA GLY A 37 -13.75 -5.43 9.63
C GLY A 37 -13.75 -4.36 10.69
N LYS A 38 -12.58 -3.90 11.12
CA LYS A 38 -12.47 -2.87 12.13
C LYS A 38 -12.20 -1.49 11.58
N GLY A 39 -12.16 -1.35 10.25
CA GLY A 39 -11.90 -0.06 9.64
C GLY A 39 -10.47 0.41 9.77
N THR A 40 -9.56 -0.48 10.15
CA THR A 40 -8.17 -0.12 10.39
C THR A 40 -7.50 0.40 9.11
N LEU A 41 -7.69 -0.30 8.01
CA LEU A 41 -7.10 0.11 6.74
C LEU A 41 -7.68 1.43 6.29
N THR A 42 -9.00 1.60 6.44
CA THR A 42 -9.65 2.85 6.05
C THR A 42 -9.08 4.03 6.79
N ARG A 43 -8.92 3.91 8.10
CA ARG A 43 -8.36 4.99 8.90
C ARG A 43 -6.92 5.29 8.51
N TYR A 44 -6.14 4.24 8.26
CA TYR A 44 -4.76 4.42 7.85
C TYR A 44 -4.66 5.12 6.50
N LEU A 45 -5.45 4.68 5.53
CA LEU A 45 -5.42 5.31 4.20
C LEU A 45 -5.93 6.74 4.25
N ASP A 46 -6.97 7.01 5.06
CA ASP A 46 -7.41 8.38 5.25
C ASP A 46 -6.24 9.26 5.72
N ASP A 47 -5.47 8.77 6.66
CA ASP A 47 -4.36 9.51 7.22
C ASP A 47 -3.25 9.74 6.18
N VAL A 48 -2.79 8.67 5.53
CA VAL A 48 -1.67 8.84 4.59
C VAL A 48 -2.08 9.62 3.36
N GLU A 49 -3.32 9.47 2.91
CA GLU A 49 -3.79 10.23 1.77
C GLU A 49 -3.90 11.72 2.08
N SER A 50 -4.09 12.07 3.34
CA SER A 50 -4.13 13.47 3.71
C SER A 50 -2.74 14.09 3.79
N ARG A 51 -1.71 13.27 3.92
CA ARG A 51 -0.34 13.74 4.07
C ARG A 51 0.52 13.57 2.83
N HIS A 52 0.07 12.77 1.87
CA HIS A 52 0.84 12.50 0.66
C HIS A 52 -0.03 12.75 -0.56
N LYS A 53 0.54 13.42 -1.56
CA LYS A 53 -0.20 13.71 -2.77
C LYS A 53 -0.48 12.47 -3.58
N VAL A 54 0.40 11.48 -3.52
CA VAL A 54 0.27 10.27 -4.29
C VAL A 54 0.55 9.08 -3.38
N VAL A 55 -0.38 8.11 -3.38
CA VAL A 55 -0.22 6.87 -2.63
C VAL A 55 -0.29 5.72 -3.63
N LYS A 56 0.66 4.81 -3.57
CA LYS A 56 0.76 3.69 -4.49
C LYS A 56 0.81 2.38 -3.73
N ILE A 57 0.01 1.41 -4.19
CA ILE A 57 -0.05 0.10 -3.58
C ILE A 57 0.28 -0.92 -4.66
N PRO A 58 1.54 -1.41 -4.68
CA PRO A 58 1.99 -2.27 -5.77
C PRO A 58 1.61 -3.73 -5.63
N THR A 59 1.18 -4.16 -4.43
CA THR A 59 0.91 -5.57 -4.22
C THR A 59 -0.54 -5.73 -3.78
N VAL A 60 -1.42 -5.90 -4.75
CA VAL A 60 -2.83 -6.11 -4.45
C VAL A 60 -3.17 -7.54 -4.85
N LEU A 61 -3.31 -8.38 -3.84
CA LEU A 61 -3.62 -9.78 -4.02
C LEU A 61 -5.06 -10.01 -3.61
N GLY A 62 -5.88 -10.38 -4.56
CA GLY A 62 -7.26 -10.71 -4.26
C GLY A 62 -8.25 -9.63 -4.64
N GLU A 63 -9.43 -10.09 -5.00
CA GLU A 63 -10.46 -9.22 -5.54
C GLU A 63 -11.05 -8.29 -4.50
N ARG A 64 -11.11 -8.75 -3.24
CA ARG A 64 -11.73 -7.95 -2.21
C ARG A 64 -10.97 -6.64 -2.00
N LEU A 65 -9.64 -6.73 -1.91
CA LEU A 65 -8.83 -5.54 -1.74
C LEU A 65 -8.90 -4.66 -2.99
N ALA A 66 -8.87 -5.28 -4.17
CA ALA A 66 -8.95 -4.52 -5.42
C ALA A 66 -10.26 -3.73 -5.49
N LEU A 67 -11.38 -4.37 -5.16
CA LEU A 67 -12.66 -3.67 -5.16
C LEU A 67 -12.70 -2.55 -4.13
N TYR A 68 -12.13 -2.81 -2.97
CA TYR A 68 -12.08 -1.80 -1.93
C TYR A 68 -11.30 -0.57 -2.40
N LEU A 69 -10.14 -0.79 -2.99
CA LEU A 69 -9.32 0.31 -3.48
C LEU A 69 -9.99 1.04 -4.63
N GLN A 70 -10.65 0.30 -5.53
CA GLN A 70 -11.36 0.91 -6.63
C GLN A 70 -12.45 1.83 -6.11
N ARG A 71 -13.22 1.38 -5.14
CA ARG A 71 -14.28 2.20 -4.56
C ARG A 71 -13.73 3.42 -3.85
N ARG A 72 -12.50 3.32 -3.37
CA ARG A 72 -11.86 4.42 -2.67
C ARG A 72 -11.25 5.43 -3.65
N GLY A 73 -11.22 5.12 -4.92
CA GLY A 73 -10.70 6.05 -5.93
C GLY A 73 -9.33 5.72 -6.46
N TYR A 74 -8.80 4.55 -6.11
CA TYR A 74 -7.54 4.10 -6.70
C TYR A 74 -7.79 3.60 -8.10
N ILE A 75 -6.82 3.82 -8.98
CA ILE A 75 -6.85 3.28 -10.33
C ILE A 75 -5.63 2.40 -10.52
N VAL A 76 -5.79 1.37 -11.34
CA VAL A 76 -4.69 0.47 -11.61
C VAL A 76 -3.85 1.04 -12.74
N THR A 77 -2.52 1.05 -12.53
CA THR A 77 -1.56 1.44 -13.54
C THR A 77 -0.52 0.34 -13.65
N HIS A 78 0.42 0.53 -14.57
CA HIS A 78 1.50 -0.43 -14.75
C HIS A 78 2.82 0.31 -14.68
N GLU A 79 3.76 -0.20 -13.89
CA GLU A 79 5.08 0.38 -13.75
C GLU A 79 6.12 -0.69 -14.04
N TRP A 80 7.22 -0.25 -14.62
CA TRP A 80 8.31 -1.17 -14.93
C TRP A 80 9.04 -1.53 -13.65
N ALA A 81 9.09 -2.82 -13.35
CA ALA A 81 9.81 -3.33 -12.18
C ALA A 81 11.12 -3.92 -12.67
N ALA A 82 12.19 -3.14 -12.52
CA ALA A 82 13.49 -3.53 -13.06
C ALA A 82 14.01 -4.81 -12.41
N GLU A 83 13.66 -5.04 -11.15
CA GLU A 83 14.15 -6.20 -10.42
C GLU A 83 13.73 -7.51 -11.06
N VAL A 84 12.56 -7.51 -11.68
CA VAL A 84 12.04 -8.73 -12.31
C VAL A 84 11.86 -8.56 -13.80
N SER A 85 12.23 -7.41 -14.34
CA SER A 85 12.17 -7.10 -15.75
C SER A 85 10.78 -7.32 -16.34
N GLU A 86 9.76 -6.83 -15.65
CA GLU A 86 8.40 -6.91 -16.17
C GLU A 86 7.57 -5.74 -15.67
N TRP A 87 6.45 -5.55 -16.34
CA TRP A 87 5.48 -4.54 -15.93
C TRP A 87 4.65 -5.09 -14.79
N ALA A 88 4.51 -4.30 -13.76
CA ALA A 88 3.74 -4.69 -12.59
C ALA A 88 2.56 -3.78 -12.40
N GLU A 89 1.45 -4.34 -11.93
CA GLU A 89 0.29 -3.53 -11.60
C GLU A 89 0.54 -2.76 -10.33
N VAL A 90 0.19 -1.48 -10.35
CA VAL A 90 0.30 -0.61 -9.18
C VAL A 90 -1.00 0.17 -9.08
N TRP A 91 -1.61 0.14 -7.91
CA TRP A 91 -2.84 0.89 -7.65
C TRP A 91 -2.47 2.26 -7.11
N VAL A 92 -3.00 3.30 -7.71
CA VAL A 92 -2.55 4.67 -7.46
C VAL A 92 -3.73 5.57 -7.15
N LYS A 93 -3.58 6.38 -6.13
CA LYS A 93 -4.53 7.45 -5.85
C LYS A 93 -3.77 8.75 -5.71
N SER A 94 -4.24 9.76 -6.43
CA SER A 94 -3.68 11.09 -6.35
C SER A 94 -4.68 11.98 -5.63
N SER A 95 -4.19 12.72 -4.66
CA SER A 95 -5.03 13.57 -3.81
C SER A 95 -5.00 15.02 -4.25
N LEU A 96 -4.83 15.27 -5.52
CA LEU A 96 -4.84 16.64 -6.04
C LEU A 96 -6.23 17.11 -6.37
#